data_02cf0df53317d54f9f61139c01580479
#
_entry.id   02cf0df53317d54f9f61139c01580479
#
_cell.length_a   1.000
_cell.length_b   1.000
_cell.length_c   1.000
_cell.angle_alpha   90.00
_cell.angle_beta   90.00
_cell.angle_gamma   90.00
#
_symmetry.space_group_name_H-M   'P 1'
#
loop_
_entity.id
_entity.type
_entity.pdbx_description
1 polymer ?
#
loop_
_entity_poly.entity_id
_entity_poly.type
_entity_poly.pdbx_seq_one_letter_code
_entity_poly.pdbx_strand_id
1 'polypeptide(L)'
;MASSLFFRRFCCLHSATSPSSSSSSVFSKKKPLVFLGSPQVSTTVLDALFNASFAADAAFEVAAIVTQPPSRRDRGRKMMPSPVAQYALDKGFSSDLILTPEKAGEDKFLSTLKALQPELCITAAYGNILPTKFLNIPALGTVNIHPSLLPLYRGAAPVQRALQDGVKETGVSLAFTVRALDAGPVIAFEKFEVDEQIKAPDLLALLFLEGSKLLIRELPSILDGSAEKKAQPQDESKATKAPKIAPDEAWLSFDQEAYVLHNKVRAFAGWPGTRAKVVVADEKSGCHNILEFKIITTRVGIQETQADEICFVKDALLFPCGGRTALEVLEVQLPGKKVVSAGAFWNGMQGKRLKKFDETKHFSHVSV
;
A
#
# COMPACT_ATOMS: atom_id res chain seq x y z
N MET A 1 39.43 -53.09 23.95
CA MET A 1 38.99 -54.47 24.04
C MET A 1 37.79 -54.60 23.13
N ALA A 2 37.93 -54.95 21.87
CA ALA A 2 38.07 -56.29 21.32
C ALA A 2 36.81 -57.15 21.58
N SER A 3 36.07 -57.42 20.57
CA SER A 3 35.87 -58.64 19.80
C SER A 3 34.55 -58.54 19.09
N SER A 4 34.38 -58.55 17.78
CA SER A 4 34.72 -59.52 16.73
C SER A 4 33.84 -60.79 16.70
N LEU A 5 33.30 -61.02 15.50
CA LEU A 5 32.92 -62.30 14.87
C LEU A 5 31.45 -62.80 15.08
N PHE A 6 30.68 -63.32 14.14
CA PHE A 6 30.98 -64.14 12.96
C PHE A 6 29.80 -64.27 12.02
N PHE A 7 30.09 -64.51 10.76
CA PHE A 7 29.28 -64.94 9.61
C PHE A 7 28.32 -66.09 9.85
N ARG A 8 27.18 -66.13 9.15
CA ARG A 8 26.78 -67.28 8.31
C ARG A 8 25.78 -66.93 7.20
N ARG A 9 26.17 -67.30 6.00
CA ARG A 9 25.34 -67.38 4.79
C ARG A 9 24.38 -68.55 4.90
N PHE A 10 23.16 -68.36 4.36
CA PHE A 10 22.42 -69.45 3.69
C PHE A 10 21.68 -68.86 2.45
N CYS A 11 22.02 -69.45 1.29
CA CYS A 11 21.27 -69.30 0.04
C CYS A 11 20.05 -70.18 0.09
N CYS A 12 18.90 -69.68 -0.42
CA CYS A 12 17.94 -70.49 -1.15
C CYS A 12 17.18 -69.61 -2.16
N LEU A 13 17.30 -69.97 -3.40
CA LEU A 13 16.56 -69.47 -4.54
C LEU A 13 15.06 -69.79 -4.44
N HIS A 14 14.17 -68.80 -4.64
CA HIS A 14 12.90 -69.01 -5.31
C HIS A 14 12.54 -67.72 -6.07
N SER A 15 12.46 -67.88 -7.37
CA SER A 15 11.97 -66.87 -8.33
C SER A 15 10.47 -66.71 -8.16
N ALA A 16 10.08 -65.47 -7.91
CA ALA A 16 8.71 -65.02 -8.18
C ALA A 16 8.76 -63.62 -8.79
N THR A 17 8.53 -63.52 -10.06
CA THR A 17 8.34 -62.33 -10.82
C THR A 17 7.08 -61.59 -10.35
N SER A 18 7.26 -60.41 -9.74
CA SER A 18 6.18 -59.44 -9.54
C SER A 18 6.49 -58.19 -10.43
N PRO A 19 5.52 -57.67 -11.13
CA PRO A 19 5.77 -56.48 -11.96
C PRO A 19 6.01 -55.31 -11.03
N SER A 20 7.21 -54.73 -11.08
CA SER A 20 7.50 -53.42 -10.48
C SER A 20 6.69 -52.35 -11.22
N SER A 21 5.58 -51.95 -10.62
CA SER A 21 4.96 -50.68 -10.96
C SER A 21 5.91 -49.56 -10.57
N SER A 22 6.78 -49.14 -11.49
CA SER A 22 7.50 -47.89 -11.38
C SER A 22 6.46 -46.77 -11.44
N SER A 23 5.98 -46.34 -10.28
CA SER A 23 5.34 -45.04 -10.18
C SER A 23 6.41 -43.98 -10.45
N SER A 24 6.63 -43.68 -11.73
CA SER A 24 7.28 -42.44 -12.10
C SER A 24 6.44 -41.30 -11.54
N SER A 25 6.86 -40.73 -10.43
CA SER A 25 6.39 -39.43 -10.01
C SER A 25 6.72 -38.46 -11.14
N VAL A 26 5.76 -38.20 -12.00
CA VAL A 26 5.83 -37.12 -12.98
C VAL A 26 5.88 -35.83 -12.15
N PHE A 27 7.08 -35.36 -11.87
CA PHE A 27 7.27 -34.01 -11.34
C PHE A 27 6.70 -33.06 -12.38
N SER A 28 5.47 -32.60 -12.16
CA SER A 28 4.86 -31.55 -12.99
C SER A 28 5.81 -30.37 -12.98
N LYS A 29 6.24 -29.91 -14.17
CA LYS A 29 7.08 -28.73 -14.28
C LYS A 29 6.38 -27.55 -13.63
N LYS A 30 7.06 -26.89 -12.67
CA LYS A 30 6.52 -25.69 -12.00
C LYS A 30 6.17 -24.60 -13.02
N LYS A 31 5.01 -23.98 -12.85
CA LYS A 31 4.56 -22.89 -13.71
C LYS A 31 5.34 -21.61 -13.42
N PRO A 32 5.95 -20.96 -14.42
CA PRO A 32 6.68 -19.71 -14.23
C PRO A 32 5.72 -18.55 -13.95
N LEU A 33 5.92 -17.89 -12.81
CA LEU A 33 5.15 -16.76 -12.35
C LEU A 33 6.05 -15.52 -12.30
N VAL A 34 5.55 -14.38 -12.79
CA VAL A 34 6.27 -13.10 -12.72
C VAL A 34 5.54 -12.17 -11.75
N PHE A 35 6.29 -11.66 -10.77
CA PHE A 35 5.79 -10.70 -9.80
C PHE A 35 6.14 -9.26 -10.18
N LEU A 36 5.17 -8.35 -10.11
CA LEU A 36 5.34 -6.93 -10.39
C LEU A 36 4.95 -6.11 -9.14
N GLY A 37 5.93 -5.39 -8.57
CA GLY A 37 5.70 -4.57 -7.38
C GLY A 37 6.89 -3.66 -7.11
N SER A 38 6.69 -2.58 -6.34
CA SER A 38 7.78 -1.63 -6.10
C SER A 38 7.91 -1.14 -4.65
N PRO A 39 6.86 -0.66 -3.97
CA PRO A 39 6.97 -0.11 -2.61
C PRO A 39 7.13 -1.20 -1.55
N GLN A 40 7.40 -0.76 -0.31
CA GLN A 40 7.60 -1.65 0.84
C GLN A 40 6.43 -2.62 1.06
N VAL A 41 5.19 -2.18 0.89
CA VAL A 41 4.01 -3.05 1.07
C VAL A 41 3.97 -4.22 0.09
N SER A 42 4.56 -4.08 -1.09
CA SER A 42 4.64 -5.16 -2.09
C SER A 42 5.61 -6.27 -1.67
N THR A 43 6.56 -6.00 -0.76
CA THR A 43 7.47 -7.03 -0.26
C THR A 43 6.75 -8.11 0.53
N THR A 44 5.64 -7.77 1.20
CA THR A 44 4.80 -8.74 1.92
C THR A 44 4.19 -9.78 0.96
N VAL A 45 3.75 -9.33 -0.22
CA VAL A 45 3.21 -10.21 -1.25
C VAL A 45 4.31 -11.10 -1.85
N LEU A 46 5.48 -10.51 -2.14
CA LEU A 46 6.62 -11.27 -2.65
C LEU A 46 7.11 -12.32 -1.66
N ASP A 47 7.15 -11.99 -0.36
CA ASP A 47 7.51 -12.95 0.70
C ASP A 47 6.52 -14.12 0.75
N ALA A 48 5.22 -13.85 0.68
CA ALA A 48 4.20 -14.90 0.63
C ALA A 48 4.36 -15.82 -0.60
N LEU A 49 4.67 -15.24 -1.77
CA LEU A 49 4.93 -16.00 -2.99
C LEU A 49 6.22 -16.85 -2.89
N PHE A 50 7.30 -16.32 -2.35
CA PHE A 50 8.52 -17.08 -2.11
C PHE A 50 8.27 -18.26 -1.17
N ASN A 51 7.65 -18.01 -0.01
CA ASN A 51 7.36 -19.05 0.97
C ASN A 51 6.48 -20.16 0.36
N ALA A 52 5.46 -19.81 -0.41
CA ALA A 52 4.61 -20.80 -1.09
C ALA A 52 5.35 -21.55 -2.22
N SER A 53 6.28 -20.90 -2.94
CA SER A 53 7.04 -21.53 -4.03
C SER A 53 8.08 -22.55 -3.57
N PHE A 54 8.51 -22.47 -2.29
CA PHE A 54 9.48 -23.41 -1.68
C PHE A 54 8.81 -24.68 -1.14
N ALA A 55 7.48 -24.74 -1.06
CA ALA A 55 6.80 -25.95 -0.66
C ALA A 55 7.12 -27.11 -1.62
N ALA A 56 7.23 -28.31 -1.09
CA ALA A 56 7.64 -29.50 -1.87
C ALA A 56 6.68 -29.82 -3.01
N ASP A 57 5.41 -29.49 -2.83
CA ASP A 57 4.29 -29.66 -3.78
C ASP A 57 3.93 -28.38 -4.55
N ALA A 58 4.76 -27.35 -4.46
CA ALA A 58 4.49 -26.07 -5.12
C ALA A 58 4.33 -26.22 -6.64
N ALA A 59 3.18 -25.83 -7.15
CA ALA A 59 2.83 -25.89 -8.58
C ALA A 59 3.49 -24.77 -9.42
N PHE A 60 4.17 -23.80 -8.79
CA PHE A 60 4.76 -22.63 -9.45
C PHE A 60 6.13 -22.28 -8.89
N GLU A 61 6.84 -21.46 -9.63
CA GLU A 61 8.06 -20.78 -9.19
C GLU A 61 7.99 -19.30 -9.55
N VAL A 62 8.66 -18.45 -8.78
CA VAL A 62 8.84 -17.03 -9.12
C VAL A 62 9.99 -16.95 -10.13
N ALA A 63 9.65 -16.85 -11.42
CA ALA A 63 10.62 -16.86 -12.52
C ALA A 63 11.31 -15.50 -12.72
N ALA A 64 10.63 -14.38 -12.42
CA ALA A 64 11.23 -13.05 -12.48
C ALA A 64 10.45 -12.07 -11.59
N ILE A 65 11.12 -10.98 -11.25
CA ILE A 65 10.56 -9.84 -10.53
C ILE A 65 10.69 -8.60 -11.39
N VAL A 66 9.60 -7.83 -11.51
CA VAL A 66 9.57 -6.56 -12.24
C VAL A 66 9.28 -5.45 -11.25
N THR A 67 10.12 -4.42 -11.25
CA THR A 67 10.00 -3.31 -10.30
C THR A 67 10.44 -1.99 -10.91
N GLN A 68 10.19 -0.89 -10.23
CA GLN A 68 10.65 0.43 -10.68
C GLN A 68 12.18 0.52 -10.69
N PRO A 69 12.77 1.27 -11.62
CA PRO A 69 14.21 1.52 -11.65
C PRO A 69 14.74 2.10 -10.33
N PRO A 70 16.03 1.92 -10.04
CA PRO A 70 16.67 2.58 -8.92
C PRO A 70 16.43 4.08 -8.94
N SER A 71 16.12 4.65 -7.79
CA SER A 71 15.84 6.09 -7.66
C SER A 71 16.55 6.69 -6.46
N ARG A 72 16.69 8.02 -6.46
CA ARG A 72 17.19 8.74 -5.28
C ARG A 72 16.11 8.71 -4.22
N ARG A 73 16.44 8.18 -3.05
CA ARG A 73 15.55 8.17 -1.90
C ARG A 73 16.09 9.07 -0.82
N ASP A 74 15.18 9.68 -0.09
CA ASP A 74 15.47 10.62 0.97
C ASP A 74 16.33 11.79 0.49
N ARG A 75 17.10 12.42 1.39
CA ARG A 75 18.03 13.49 1.08
C ARG A 75 19.39 13.00 0.55
N GLY A 76 19.48 11.68 0.24
CA GLY A 76 20.72 11.06 -0.23
C GLY A 76 21.00 11.29 -1.71
N ARG A 77 22.30 11.33 -2.07
CA ARG A 77 22.76 11.39 -3.48
C ARG A 77 22.82 10.03 -4.15
N LYS A 78 22.80 8.95 -3.37
CA LYS A 78 22.97 7.58 -3.86
C LYS A 78 21.67 7.04 -4.48
N MET A 79 21.80 6.41 -5.65
CA MET A 79 20.73 5.65 -6.26
C MET A 79 20.48 4.38 -5.44
N MET A 80 19.23 4.14 -5.06
CA MET A 80 18.83 2.97 -4.27
C MET A 80 17.84 2.12 -5.07
N PRO A 81 17.95 0.80 -5.01
CA PRO A 81 16.97 -0.11 -5.64
C PRO A 81 15.59 0.09 -5.02
N SER A 82 14.54 -0.38 -5.69
CA SER A 82 13.20 -0.40 -5.10
C SER A 82 13.19 -1.27 -3.83
N PRO A 83 12.26 -1.07 -2.86
CA PRO A 83 12.12 -1.98 -1.72
C PRO A 83 11.97 -3.43 -2.13
N VAL A 84 11.22 -3.70 -3.19
CA VAL A 84 11.02 -5.05 -3.74
C VAL A 84 12.33 -5.61 -4.29
N ALA A 85 13.11 -4.82 -5.06
CA ALA A 85 14.41 -5.28 -5.56
C ALA A 85 15.39 -5.56 -4.42
N GLN A 86 15.48 -4.65 -3.45
CA GLN A 86 16.35 -4.85 -2.28
C GLN A 86 15.96 -6.13 -1.51
N TYR A 87 14.66 -6.28 -1.22
CA TYR A 87 14.15 -7.46 -0.53
C TYR A 87 14.47 -8.77 -1.27
N ALA A 88 14.27 -8.79 -2.59
CA ALA A 88 14.58 -9.96 -3.41
C ALA A 88 16.08 -10.34 -3.36
N LEU A 89 16.97 -9.35 -3.47
CA LEU A 89 18.42 -9.55 -3.35
C LEU A 89 18.81 -10.06 -1.97
N ASP A 90 18.24 -9.52 -0.90
CA ASP A 90 18.49 -9.95 0.47
C ASP A 90 18.03 -11.41 0.73
N LYS A 91 17.04 -11.89 -0.03
CA LYS A 91 16.59 -13.30 -0.05
C LYS A 91 17.40 -14.19 -1.00
N GLY A 92 18.41 -13.66 -1.66
CA GLY A 92 19.28 -14.43 -2.58
C GLY A 92 18.68 -14.66 -3.97
N PHE A 93 17.63 -13.90 -4.35
CA PHE A 93 17.09 -13.98 -5.71
C PHE A 93 18.09 -13.40 -6.73
N SER A 94 18.21 -14.04 -7.92
CA SER A 94 19.19 -13.62 -8.92
C SER A 94 18.92 -12.22 -9.44
N SER A 95 19.95 -11.38 -9.43
CA SER A 95 19.88 -10.00 -9.96
C SER A 95 19.47 -9.94 -11.43
N ASP A 96 19.83 -10.93 -12.23
CA ASP A 96 19.54 -10.99 -13.67
C ASP A 96 18.05 -11.22 -13.96
N LEU A 97 17.31 -11.71 -12.96
CA LEU A 97 15.87 -11.93 -13.02
C LEU A 97 15.06 -10.79 -12.34
N ILE A 98 15.73 -9.71 -11.92
CA ILE A 98 15.11 -8.49 -11.44
C ILE A 98 15.10 -7.45 -12.56
N LEU A 99 13.96 -7.30 -13.20
CA LEU A 99 13.78 -6.42 -14.36
C LEU A 99 13.27 -5.05 -13.91
N THR A 100 13.89 -3.98 -14.42
CA THR A 100 13.57 -2.60 -13.99
C THR A 100 13.29 -1.69 -15.20
N PRO A 101 12.24 -1.99 -16.00
CA PRO A 101 11.87 -1.13 -17.12
C PRO A 101 11.32 0.22 -16.62
N GLU A 102 11.61 1.32 -17.33
CA GLU A 102 10.99 2.61 -17.06
C GLU A 102 9.49 2.59 -17.38
N LYS A 103 9.11 1.88 -18.44
CA LYS A 103 7.74 1.68 -18.88
C LYS A 103 7.46 0.21 -19.17
N ALA A 104 6.34 -0.30 -18.71
CA ALA A 104 5.94 -1.69 -18.97
C ALA A 104 5.67 -2.02 -20.46
N GLY A 105 5.71 -1.01 -21.33
CA GLY A 105 5.53 -1.16 -22.78
C GLY A 105 6.82 -1.18 -23.60
N GLU A 106 8.01 -1.14 -22.99
CA GLU A 106 9.30 -1.17 -23.68
C GLU A 106 9.51 -2.47 -24.43
N ASP A 107 9.88 -2.38 -25.71
CA ASP A 107 10.00 -3.57 -26.57
C ASP A 107 11.07 -4.56 -26.08
N LYS A 108 12.20 -4.06 -25.56
CA LYS A 108 13.24 -4.90 -24.94
C LYS A 108 12.71 -5.68 -23.73
N PHE A 109 11.99 -5.00 -22.85
CA PHE A 109 11.37 -5.62 -21.68
C PHE A 109 10.31 -6.67 -22.10
N LEU A 110 9.43 -6.31 -23.03
CA LEU A 110 8.40 -7.24 -23.54
C LEU A 110 9.00 -8.47 -24.21
N SER A 111 10.14 -8.31 -24.92
CA SER A 111 10.86 -9.43 -25.53
C SER A 111 11.44 -10.36 -24.46
N THR A 112 12.06 -9.79 -23.41
CA THR A 112 12.56 -10.58 -22.26
C THR A 112 11.41 -11.31 -21.55
N LEU A 113 10.30 -10.63 -21.31
CA LEU A 113 9.13 -11.23 -20.65
C LEU A 113 8.54 -12.38 -21.49
N LYS A 114 8.44 -12.21 -22.81
CA LYS A 114 8.01 -13.28 -23.73
C LYS A 114 8.93 -14.50 -23.69
N ALA A 115 10.24 -14.28 -23.61
CA ALA A 115 11.23 -15.36 -23.53
C ALA A 115 11.10 -16.18 -22.24
N LEU A 116 10.64 -15.57 -21.15
CA LEU A 116 10.35 -16.25 -19.88
C LEU A 116 9.09 -17.13 -19.93
N GLN A 117 8.23 -16.93 -20.93
CA GLN A 117 6.96 -17.66 -21.08
C GLN A 117 6.13 -17.74 -19.77
N PRO A 118 5.81 -16.59 -19.15
CA PRO A 118 5.11 -16.62 -17.87
C PRO A 118 3.71 -17.21 -18.03
N GLU A 119 3.35 -18.14 -17.16
CA GLU A 119 1.97 -18.62 -17.02
C GLU A 119 1.07 -17.55 -16.43
N LEU A 120 1.56 -16.84 -15.40
CA LEU A 120 0.80 -15.85 -14.67
C LEU A 120 1.68 -14.66 -14.30
N CYS A 121 1.13 -13.45 -14.43
CA CYS A 121 1.71 -12.25 -13.83
C CYS A 121 0.87 -11.82 -12.61
N ILE A 122 1.54 -11.38 -11.54
CA ILE A 122 0.89 -10.86 -10.33
C ILE A 122 1.38 -9.44 -10.08
N THR A 123 0.45 -8.50 -9.92
CA THR A 123 0.75 -7.11 -9.61
C THR A 123 0.33 -6.75 -8.19
N ALA A 124 1.21 -6.01 -7.50
CA ALA A 124 0.95 -5.45 -6.19
C ALA A 124 1.64 -4.08 -6.09
N ALA A 125 0.89 -3.00 -6.28
CA ALA A 125 1.39 -1.62 -6.27
C ALA A 125 2.64 -1.41 -7.17
N TYR A 126 2.58 -1.86 -8.41
CA TYR A 126 3.70 -1.75 -9.36
C TYR A 126 3.97 -0.31 -9.81
N GLY A 127 2.91 0.48 -10.00
CA GLY A 127 3.01 1.91 -10.31
C GLY A 127 3.11 2.27 -11.79
N ASN A 128 3.18 1.30 -12.71
CA ASN A 128 3.12 1.52 -14.14
C ASN A 128 1.84 0.95 -14.74
N ILE A 129 1.32 1.63 -15.78
CA ILE A 129 0.21 1.13 -16.59
C ILE A 129 0.71 -0.03 -17.46
N LEU A 130 -0.04 -1.14 -17.43
CA LEU A 130 0.25 -2.31 -18.25
C LEU A 130 -0.46 -2.20 -19.61
N PRO A 131 0.26 -2.04 -20.73
CA PRO A 131 -0.35 -1.95 -22.05
C PRO A 131 -0.88 -3.32 -22.52
N THR A 132 -1.80 -3.32 -23.50
CA THR A 132 -2.37 -4.54 -24.07
C THR A 132 -1.33 -5.54 -24.52
N LYS A 133 -0.21 -5.07 -25.13
CA LYS A 133 0.89 -5.97 -25.56
C LYS A 133 1.57 -6.69 -24.38
N PHE A 134 1.55 -6.13 -23.17
CA PHE A 134 2.00 -6.80 -21.96
C PHE A 134 0.94 -7.82 -21.49
N LEU A 135 -0.33 -7.38 -21.38
CA LEU A 135 -1.42 -8.20 -20.85
C LEU A 135 -1.66 -9.49 -21.65
N ASN A 136 -1.28 -9.51 -22.92
CA ASN A 136 -1.40 -10.67 -23.80
C ASN A 136 -0.21 -11.65 -23.73
N ILE A 137 0.77 -11.43 -22.83
CA ILE A 137 1.95 -12.33 -22.74
C ILE A 137 1.70 -13.50 -21.80
N PRO A 138 1.24 -13.32 -20.55
CA PRO A 138 1.04 -14.43 -19.63
C PRO A 138 -0.18 -15.28 -20.06
N ALA A 139 -0.01 -16.61 -20.08
CA ALA A 139 -1.06 -17.55 -20.57
C ALA A 139 -2.35 -17.48 -19.73
N LEU A 140 -2.23 -17.31 -18.42
CA LEU A 140 -3.36 -17.18 -17.46
C LEU A 140 -3.64 -15.72 -17.12
N GLY A 141 -3.09 -14.76 -17.89
CA GLY A 141 -3.31 -13.33 -17.68
C GLY A 141 -2.53 -12.73 -16.53
N THR A 142 -3.01 -11.59 -16.10
CA THR A 142 -2.40 -10.81 -15.00
C THR A 142 -3.43 -10.61 -13.90
N VAL A 143 -3.05 -10.88 -12.66
CA VAL A 143 -3.88 -10.69 -11.47
C VAL A 143 -3.32 -9.55 -10.63
N ASN A 144 -4.20 -8.66 -10.15
CA ASN A 144 -3.85 -7.52 -9.33
C ASN A 144 -4.42 -7.64 -7.92
N ILE A 145 -3.59 -7.31 -6.92
CA ILE A 145 -4.05 -7.06 -5.55
C ILE A 145 -4.38 -5.59 -5.44
N HIS A 146 -5.66 -5.26 -5.29
CA HIS A 146 -6.14 -3.91 -5.19
C HIS A 146 -6.69 -3.62 -3.78
N PRO A 147 -6.15 -2.64 -3.03
CA PRO A 147 -6.51 -2.41 -1.63
C PRO A 147 -7.80 -1.58 -1.51
N SER A 148 -8.89 -2.09 -2.09
CA SER A 148 -10.28 -1.66 -1.91
C SER A 148 -11.24 -2.79 -2.25
N LEU A 149 -12.51 -2.62 -1.92
CA LEU A 149 -13.62 -3.47 -2.37
C LEU A 149 -14.07 -3.01 -3.77
N LEU A 150 -13.48 -3.55 -4.83
CA LEU A 150 -13.88 -3.23 -6.20
C LEU A 150 -15.38 -3.55 -6.41
N PRO A 151 -16.12 -2.66 -7.12
CA PRO A 151 -15.71 -1.58 -8.01
C PRO A 151 -15.44 -0.23 -7.33
N LEU A 152 -15.46 -0.15 -6.00
CA LEU A 152 -15.18 1.08 -5.28
C LEU A 152 -13.68 1.42 -5.32
N TYR A 153 -13.37 2.71 -5.43
CA TYR A 153 -12.00 3.26 -5.34
C TYR A 153 -11.02 2.70 -6.38
N ARG A 154 -11.43 2.57 -7.65
CA ARG A 154 -10.51 2.27 -8.75
C ARG A 154 -9.48 3.38 -8.91
N GLY A 155 -8.19 3.06 -8.97
CA GLY A 155 -7.13 4.03 -9.23
C GLY A 155 -5.95 3.99 -8.27
N ALA A 156 -5.20 5.09 -8.22
CA ALA A 156 -3.87 5.14 -7.64
C ALA A 156 -3.84 5.30 -6.10
N ALA A 157 -4.93 5.77 -5.47
CA ALA A 157 -4.95 6.09 -4.04
C ALA A 157 -6.20 5.55 -3.31
N PRO A 158 -6.56 4.24 -3.47
CA PRO A 158 -7.80 3.69 -2.93
C PRO A 158 -7.92 3.85 -1.41
N VAL A 159 -6.87 3.53 -0.66
CA VAL A 159 -6.86 3.61 0.80
C VAL A 159 -7.01 5.04 1.30
N GLN A 160 -6.27 5.98 0.68
CA GLN A 160 -6.34 7.39 1.05
C GLN A 160 -7.73 7.97 0.79
N ARG A 161 -8.33 7.67 -0.37
CA ARG A 161 -9.67 8.18 -0.70
C ARG A 161 -10.76 7.56 0.18
N ALA A 162 -10.68 6.26 0.47
CA ALA A 162 -11.61 5.60 1.38
C ALA A 162 -11.56 6.22 2.81
N LEU A 163 -10.34 6.45 3.33
CA LEU A 163 -10.18 7.12 4.63
C LEU A 163 -10.65 8.58 4.61
N GLN A 164 -10.39 9.31 3.53
CA GLN A 164 -10.83 10.70 3.37
C GLN A 164 -12.35 10.79 3.37
N ASP A 165 -13.03 9.84 2.71
CA ASP A 165 -14.50 9.75 2.69
C ASP A 165 -15.09 9.26 4.01
N GLY A 166 -14.26 8.77 4.94
CA GLY A 166 -14.68 8.32 6.27
C GLY A 166 -15.48 7.03 6.26
N VAL A 167 -15.20 6.12 5.32
CA VAL A 167 -15.89 4.83 5.26
C VAL A 167 -15.64 4.01 6.53
N LYS A 168 -16.64 3.24 6.94
CA LYS A 168 -16.55 2.33 8.09
C LYS A 168 -16.10 0.91 7.69
N GLU A 169 -16.21 0.57 6.40
CA GLU A 169 -15.78 -0.70 5.83
C GLU A 169 -14.97 -0.43 4.56
N THR A 170 -13.88 -1.15 4.39
CA THR A 170 -13.08 -1.25 3.17
C THR A 170 -12.65 -2.70 2.97
N GLY A 171 -11.63 -2.94 2.17
CA GLY A 171 -11.11 -4.29 2.00
C GLY A 171 -10.02 -4.37 0.94
N VAL A 172 -9.76 -5.58 0.51
CA VAL A 172 -8.83 -5.89 -0.58
C VAL A 172 -9.50 -6.80 -1.58
N SER A 173 -9.32 -6.53 -2.86
CA SER A 173 -9.82 -7.34 -3.97
C SER A 173 -8.67 -7.96 -4.75
N LEU A 174 -8.84 -9.20 -5.15
CA LEU A 174 -8.01 -9.90 -6.12
C LEU A 174 -8.79 -9.93 -7.44
N ALA A 175 -8.26 -9.30 -8.48
CA ALA A 175 -8.96 -9.14 -9.75
C ALA A 175 -8.04 -9.37 -10.95
N PHE A 176 -8.58 -9.87 -12.04
CA PHE A 176 -7.86 -9.90 -13.31
C PHE A 176 -7.60 -8.48 -13.80
N THR A 177 -6.43 -8.26 -14.39
CA THR A 177 -6.07 -6.96 -14.97
C THR A 177 -6.51 -6.91 -16.43
N VAL A 178 -7.29 -5.88 -16.75
CA VAL A 178 -7.72 -5.57 -18.12
C VAL A 178 -7.21 -4.18 -18.54
N ARG A 179 -7.42 -3.80 -19.79
CA ARG A 179 -7.01 -2.49 -20.31
C ARG A 179 -7.62 -1.31 -19.54
N ALA A 180 -8.88 -1.44 -19.12
CA ALA A 180 -9.55 -0.42 -18.33
C ALA A 180 -9.04 -0.47 -16.88
N LEU A 181 -8.76 0.71 -16.31
CA LEU A 181 -8.13 0.84 -14.99
C LEU A 181 -8.97 0.15 -13.90
N ASP A 182 -8.39 -0.86 -13.27
CA ASP A 182 -8.94 -1.65 -12.16
C ASP A 182 -10.39 -2.16 -12.40
N ALA A 183 -10.78 -2.37 -13.68
CA ALA A 183 -12.14 -2.74 -14.08
C ALA A 183 -12.29 -4.25 -14.42
N GLY A 184 -11.25 -5.04 -14.24
CA GLY A 184 -11.28 -6.47 -14.53
C GLY A 184 -12.16 -7.27 -13.57
N PRO A 185 -12.58 -8.49 -13.96
CA PRO A 185 -13.39 -9.34 -13.11
C PRO A 185 -12.72 -9.65 -11.76
N VAL A 186 -13.49 -9.60 -10.68
CA VAL A 186 -13.04 -9.88 -9.32
C VAL A 186 -13.07 -11.39 -9.06
N ILE A 187 -11.91 -11.93 -8.68
CA ILE A 187 -11.73 -13.34 -8.32
C ILE A 187 -12.26 -13.59 -6.90
N ALA A 188 -11.80 -12.75 -5.97
CA ALA A 188 -12.16 -12.81 -4.56
C ALA A 188 -11.89 -11.46 -3.88
N PHE A 189 -12.46 -11.26 -2.71
CA PHE A 189 -12.20 -10.10 -1.85
C PHE A 189 -12.29 -10.47 -0.38
N GLU A 190 -11.65 -9.66 0.46
CA GLU A 190 -11.80 -9.68 1.93
C GLU A 190 -12.22 -8.31 2.42
N LYS A 191 -13.19 -8.27 3.33
CA LYS A 191 -13.71 -7.08 3.97
C LYS A 191 -12.94 -6.75 5.24
N PHE A 192 -12.85 -5.47 5.55
CA PHE A 192 -12.14 -4.97 6.72
C PHE A 192 -12.89 -3.78 7.33
N GLU A 193 -13.18 -3.85 8.64
CA GLU A 193 -13.73 -2.72 9.39
C GLU A 193 -12.64 -1.69 9.65
N VAL A 194 -12.93 -0.43 9.35
CA VAL A 194 -11.97 0.66 9.45
C VAL A 194 -12.04 1.28 10.84
N ASP A 195 -10.98 1.10 11.64
CA ASP A 195 -10.80 1.78 12.91
C ASP A 195 -10.74 3.30 12.70
N GLU A 196 -11.35 4.06 13.61
CA GLU A 196 -11.45 5.53 13.52
C GLU A 196 -10.10 6.25 13.64
N GLN A 197 -9.08 5.61 14.19
CA GLN A 197 -7.74 6.18 14.35
C GLN A 197 -6.72 5.65 13.35
N ILE A 198 -7.03 4.59 12.60
CA ILE A 198 -6.10 3.98 11.66
C ILE A 198 -5.68 4.99 10.59
N LYS A 199 -4.39 5.07 10.32
CA LYS A 199 -3.80 5.94 9.30
C LYS A 199 -3.55 5.18 7.99
N ALA A 200 -3.50 5.90 6.88
CA ALA A 200 -3.33 5.29 5.56
C ALA A 200 -2.13 4.35 5.41
N PRO A 201 -0.93 4.62 5.95
CA PRO A 201 0.19 3.67 5.86
C PRO A 201 -0.10 2.34 6.55
N ASP A 202 -0.75 2.37 7.73
CA ASP A 202 -1.03 1.19 8.53
C ASP A 202 -2.15 0.36 7.88
N LEU A 203 -3.22 1.02 7.43
CA LEU A 203 -4.30 0.36 6.70
C LEU A 203 -3.80 -0.25 5.38
N LEU A 204 -2.95 0.46 4.65
CA LEU A 204 -2.36 -0.06 3.40
C LEU A 204 -1.52 -1.33 3.66
N ALA A 205 -0.67 -1.31 4.70
CA ALA A 205 0.13 -2.48 5.08
C ALA A 205 -0.75 -3.68 5.45
N LEU A 206 -1.82 -3.44 6.22
CA LEU A 206 -2.78 -4.46 6.61
C LEU A 206 -3.51 -5.06 5.41
N LEU A 207 -4.02 -4.22 4.50
CA LEU A 207 -4.72 -4.69 3.31
C LEU A 207 -3.81 -5.48 2.35
N PHE A 208 -2.51 -5.12 2.23
CA PHE A 208 -1.57 -5.92 1.45
C PHE A 208 -1.21 -7.24 2.15
N LEU A 209 -1.19 -7.29 3.48
CA LEU A 209 -1.03 -8.54 4.22
C LEU A 209 -2.23 -9.47 3.99
N GLU A 210 -3.46 -8.97 4.12
CA GLU A 210 -4.66 -9.77 3.86
C GLU A 210 -4.78 -10.14 2.37
N GLY A 211 -4.43 -9.22 1.46
CA GLY A 211 -4.38 -9.49 0.02
C GLY A 211 -3.36 -10.56 -0.36
N SER A 212 -2.23 -10.66 0.36
CA SER A 212 -1.25 -11.72 0.15
C SER A 212 -1.80 -13.10 0.57
N LYS A 213 -2.51 -13.17 1.69
CA LYS A 213 -3.19 -14.41 2.13
C LYS A 213 -4.28 -14.82 1.15
N LEU A 214 -5.09 -13.84 0.70
CA LEU A 214 -6.11 -14.04 -0.31
C LEU A 214 -5.53 -14.59 -1.61
N LEU A 215 -4.43 -14.00 -2.09
CA LEU A 215 -3.73 -14.46 -3.29
C LEU A 215 -3.28 -15.92 -3.14
N ILE A 216 -2.60 -16.28 -2.05
CA ILE A 216 -2.10 -17.66 -1.86
C ILE A 216 -3.26 -18.65 -1.79
N ARG A 217 -4.38 -18.30 -1.14
CA ARG A 217 -5.59 -19.12 -1.08
C ARG A 217 -6.19 -19.38 -2.46
N GLU A 218 -6.26 -18.35 -3.31
CA GLU A 218 -6.87 -18.43 -4.64
C GLU A 218 -5.90 -18.93 -5.75
N LEU A 219 -4.59 -18.95 -5.46
CA LEU A 219 -3.58 -19.28 -6.45
C LEU A 219 -3.78 -20.64 -7.14
N PRO A 220 -4.18 -21.73 -6.45
CA PRO A 220 -4.47 -22.99 -7.10
C PRO A 220 -5.58 -22.87 -8.16
N SER A 221 -6.67 -22.17 -7.87
CA SER A 221 -7.79 -21.96 -8.80
C SER A 221 -7.42 -21.05 -9.98
N ILE A 222 -6.46 -20.12 -9.77
CA ILE A 222 -5.92 -19.27 -10.84
C ILE A 222 -5.05 -20.11 -11.77
N LEU A 223 -4.17 -20.93 -11.19
CA LEU A 223 -3.23 -21.75 -11.95
C LEU A 223 -3.89 -22.88 -12.73
N ASP A 224 -5.02 -23.41 -12.27
CA ASP A 224 -5.79 -24.41 -13.04
C ASP A 224 -6.81 -23.79 -14.02
N GLY A 225 -6.95 -22.45 -14.04
CA GLY A 225 -7.86 -21.70 -14.91
C GLY A 225 -9.30 -21.66 -14.45
N SER A 226 -9.66 -22.30 -13.32
CA SER A 226 -11.04 -22.30 -12.83
C SER A 226 -11.47 -20.94 -12.26
N ALA A 227 -10.52 -20.14 -11.76
CA ALA A 227 -10.79 -18.80 -11.26
C ALA A 227 -11.36 -17.86 -12.34
N GLU A 228 -10.89 -17.96 -13.59
CA GLU A 228 -11.37 -17.13 -14.70
C GLU A 228 -12.88 -17.34 -14.94
N LYS A 229 -13.34 -18.59 -14.85
CA LYS A 229 -14.76 -18.96 -15.05
C LYS A 229 -15.66 -18.49 -13.90
N LYS A 230 -15.10 -18.31 -12.70
CA LYS A 230 -15.84 -17.93 -11.48
C LYS A 230 -15.75 -16.43 -11.19
N ALA A 231 -14.76 -15.74 -11.76
CA ALA A 231 -14.55 -14.32 -11.53
C ALA A 231 -15.79 -13.50 -11.91
N GLN A 232 -16.19 -12.58 -11.02
CA GLN A 232 -17.40 -11.79 -11.16
C GLN A 232 -17.11 -10.48 -11.88
N PRO A 233 -17.82 -10.15 -12.96
CA PRO A 233 -17.75 -8.82 -13.57
C PRO A 233 -18.13 -7.75 -12.54
N GLN A 234 -17.45 -6.61 -12.62
CA GLN A 234 -17.75 -5.49 -11.74
C GLN A 234 -19.00 -4.74 -12.19
N ASP A 235 -19.82 -4.28 -11.24
CA ASP A 235 -20.99 -3.43 -11.50
C ASP A 235 -20.53 -1.99 -11.76
N GLU A 236 -20.53 -1.57 -13.01
CA GLU A 236 -20.10 -0.24 -13.44
C GLU A 236 -20.92 0.90 -12.81
N SER A 237 -22.18 0.65 -12.44
CA SER A 237 -23.04 1.66 -11.80
C SER A 237 -22.59 2.03 -10.40
N LYS A 238 -21.79 1.16 -9.74
CA LYS A 238 -21.24 1.37 -8.40
C LYS A 238 -19.79 1.80 -8.41
N ALA A 239 -19.17 1.90 -9.58
CA ALA A 239 -17.75 2.20 -9.68
C ALA A 239 -17.44 3.63 -9.21
N THR A 240 -16.47 3.75 -8.30
CA THR A 240 -15.92 5.03 -7.86
C THR A 240 -14.44 5.12 -8.20
N LYS A 241 -13.92 6.36 -8.31
CA LYS A 241 -12.53 6.61 -8.67
C LYS A 241 -11.72 7.05 -7.45
N ALA A 242 -10.48 6.59 -7.39
CA ALA A 242 -9.48 6.99 -6.40
C ALA A 242 -8.26 7.63 -7.09
N PRO A 243 -8.37 8.88 -7.55
CA PRO A 243 -7.28 9.56 -8.23
C PRO A 243 -6.09 9.75 -7.29
N LYS A 244 -4.89 9.84 -7.90
CA LYS A 244 -3.66 10.16 -7.19
C LYS A 244 -3.83 11.44 -6.37
N ILE A 245 -3.30 11.45 -5.15
CA ILE A 245 -3.30 12.63 -4.29
C ILE A 245 -2.35 13.68 -4.88
N ALA A 246 -2.79 14.94 -4.92
CA ALA A 246 -1.95 16.07 -5.29
C ALA A 246 -1.37 16.75 -4.03
N PRO A 247 -0.14 17.31 -4.10
CA PRO A 247 0.50 17.94 -2.93
C PRO A 247 -0.26 19.13 -2.35
N ASP A 248 -1.01 19.85 -3.16
CA ASP A 248 -1.84 21.01 -2.78
C ASP A 248 -3.08 20.59 -1.97
N GLU A 249 -3.54 19.36 -2.13
CA GLU A 249 -4.61 18.81 -1.28
C GLU A 249 -4.20 18.70 0.21
N ALA A 250 -2.92 18.86 0.55
CA ALA A 250 -2.40 18.76 1.92
C ALA A 250 -2.96 19.84 2.88
N TRP A 251 -3.44 20.97 2.37
CA TRP A 251 -3.92 22.07 3.20
C TRP A 251 -5.27 21.76 3.83
N LEU A 252 -5.38 22.05 5.14
CA LEU A 252 -6.64 21.95 5.88
C LEU A 252 -7.38 23.29 5.84
N SER A 253 -8.66 23.27 5.47
CA SER A 253 -9.57 24.39 5.62
C SER A 253 -10.46 24.15 6.84
N PHE A 254 -10.29 24.93 7.88
CA PHE A 254 -11.06 24.81 9.13
C PHE A 254 -12.51 25.29 9.01
N ASP A 255 -12.97 25.66 7.84
CA ASP A 255 -14.38 25.88 7.52
C ASP A 255 -15.15 24.57 7.33
N GLN A 256 -14.44 23.46 7.14
CA GLN A 256 -15.00 22.12 7.14
C GLN A 256 -15.21 21.61 8.57
N GLU A 257 -16.09 20.63 8.73
CA GLU A 257 -16.34 19.98 10.02
C GLU A 257 -15.10 19.17 10.50
N ALA A 258 -14.94 19.07 11.79
CA ALA A 258 -13.80 18.40 12.42
C ALA A 258 -13.64 16.93 11.98
N TYR A 259 -14.75 16.23 11.75
CA TYR A 259 -14.75 14.86 11.26
C TYR A 259 -14.11 14.75 9.85
N VAL A 260 -14.43 15.67 8.95
CA VAL A 260 -13.84 15.69 7.59
C VAL A 260 -12.34 15.94 7.67
N LEU A 261 -11.92 16.87 8.52
CA LEU A 261 -10.50 17.18 8.71
C LEU A 261 -9.74 16.03 9.38
N HIS A 262 -10.33 15.38 10.38
CA HIS A 262 -9.77 14.20 11.02
C HIS A 262 -9.53 13.07 10.00
N ASN A 263 -10.52 12.77 9.18
CA ASN A 263 -10.40 11.78 8.10
C ASN A 263 -9.28 12.15 7.12
N LYS A 264 -9.17 13.42 6.74
CA LYS A 264 -8.12 13.89 5.85
C LYS A 264 -6.73 13.77 6.49
N VAL A 265 -6.58 14.06 7.79
CA VAL A 265 -5.30 13.89 8.51
C VAL A 265 -4.84 12.44 8.48
N ARG A 266 -5.69 11.49 8.80
CA ARG A 266 -5.33 10.06 8.77
C ARG A 266 -5.18 9.51 7.35
N ALA A 267 -5.96 10.00 6.37
CA ALA A 267 -5.87 9.62 4.97
C ALA A 267 -4.53 10.04 4.34
N PHE A 268 -4.03 11.21 4.68
CA PHE A 268 -2.81 11.79 4.10
C PHE A 268 -1.57 11.58 4.97
N ALA A 269 -1.68 10.81 6.05
CA ALA A 269 -0.54 10.43 6.86
C ALA A 269 0.56 9.77 5.99
N GLY A 270 1.82 10.08 6.31
CA GLY A 270 2.97 9.68 5.50
C GLY A 270 3.20 10.63 4.33
N TRP A 271 2.36 10.62 3.32
CA TRP A 271 2.46 11.51 2.16
C TRP A 271 1.07 11.91 1.65
N PRO A 272 0.86 13.21 1.33
CA PRO A 272 1.79 14.35 1.48
C PRO A 272 1.92 14.86 2.92
N GLY A 273 1.14 14.34 3.86
CA GLY A 273 0.87 14.88 5.17
C GLY A 273 -0.15 16.01 5.09
N THR A 274 -0.71 16.42 6.22
CA THR A 274 -1.62 17.57 6.27
C THR A 274 -0.94 18.80 6.84
N ARG A 275 -1.32 19.98 6.38
CA ARG A 275 -0.74 21.27 6.74
C ARG A 275 -1.80 22.24 7.19
N ALA A 276 -1.44 23.09 8.14
CA ALA A 276 -2.26 24.21 8.59
C ALA A 276 -1.46 25.49 8.59
N LYS A 277 -2.17 26.61 8.39
CA LYS A 277 -1.70 27.97 8.66
C LYS A 277 -2.45 28.50 9.87
N VAL A 278 -1.73 29.19 10.75
CA VAL A 278 -2.31 29.90 11.89
C VAL A 278 -1.70 31.27 12.02
N VAL A 279 -2.41 32.21 12.60
CA VAL A 279 -1.90 33.51 13.00
C VAL A 279 -1.44 33.42 14.44
N VAL A 280 -0.16 33.73 14.66
CA VAL A 280 0.43 33.88 16.00
C VAL A 280 0.40 35.35 16.36
N ALA A 281 -0.42 35.73 17.33
CA ALA A 281 -0.53 37.09 17.81
C ALA A 281 0.29 37.25 19.11
N ASP A 282 1.22 38.17 19.11
CA ASP A 282 2.00 38.57 20.28
C ASP A 282 1.44 39.87 20.84
N GLU A 283 0.71 39.79 21.94
CA GLU A 283 0.07 40.95 22.57
C GLU A 283 1.06 42.00 23.09
N LYS A 284 2.29 41.59 23.40
CA LYS A 284 3.31 42.51 23.94
C LYS A 284 3.91 43.40 22.86
N SER A 285 4.10 42.85 21.67
CA SER A 285 4.71 43.59 20.56
C SER A 285 3.65 44.06 19.54
N GLY A 286 2.39 43.62 19.64
CA GLY A 286 1.35 43.88 18.64
C GLY A 286 1.59 43.17 17.29
N CYS A 287 2.63 42.33 17.19
CA CYS A 287 2.99 41.66 15.95
C CYS A 287 2.10 40.45 15.68
N HIS A 288 1.76 40.28 14.41
CA HIS A 288 1.05 39.11 13.90
C HIS A 288 1.93 38.40 12.87
N ASN A 289 2.21 37.12 13.08
CA ASN A 289 3.00 36.30 12.19
C ASN A 289 2.19 35.08 11.73
N ILE A 290 2.33 34.69 10.46
CA ILE A 290 1.76 33.45 9.95
C ILE A 290 2.73 32.31 10.25
N LEU A 291 2.24 31.26 10.89
CA LEU A 291 2.97 30.03 11.16
C LEU A 291 2.35 28.88 10.38
N GLU A 292 3.19 28.21 9.59
CA GLU A 292 2.82 26.98 8.87
C GLU A 292 3.43 25.77 9.58
N PHE A 293 2.64 24.70 9.73
CA PHE A 293 3.11 23.43 10.29
C PHE A 293 2.25 22.26 9.81
N LYS A 294 2.78 21.05 10.01
CA LYS A 294 2.02 19.83 9.75
C LYS A 294 1.21 19.43 10.98
N ILE A 295 0.00 18.97 10.73
CA ILE A 295 -0.84 18.28 11.71
C ILE A 295 -0.66 16.77 11.50
N ILE A 296 -0.30 16.05 12.58
CA ILE A 296 0.15 14.65 12.49
C ILE A 296 -0.87 13.68 13.07
N THR A 297 -1.45 14.03 14.23
CA THR A 297 -2.43 13.19 14.92
C THR A 297 -3.54 14.06 15.48
N THR A 298 -4.77 13.60 15.27
CA THR A 298 -5.98 14.32 15.67
C THR A 298 -7.02 13.36 16.23
N ARG A 299 -8.01 13.93 16.91
CA ARG A 299 -9.30 13.28 17.20
C ARG A 299 -10.42 14.31 17.06
N VAL A 300 -11.64 13.84 16.89
CA VAL A 300 -12.82 14.73 16.85
C VAL A 300 -13.15 15.15 18.27
N GLY A 301 -13.21 16.45 18.53
CA GLY A 301 -13.55 17.01 19.84
C GLY A 301 -15.05 16.90 20.12
N ILE A 302 -15.36 16.76 21.39
CA ILE A 302 -16.76 16.68 21.89
C ILE A 302 -17.33 18.09 22.11
N GLN A 303 -16.46 19.10 22.27
CA GLN A 303 -16.87 20.47 22.61
C GLN A 303 -17.27 21.25 21.37
N GLU A 304 -18.42 21.91 21.44
CA GLU A 304 -18.77 22.94 20.45
C GLU A 304 -17.91 24.19 20.67
N THR A 305 -17.40 24.75 19.58
CA THR A 305 -16.62 25.98 19.62
C THR A 305 -17.26 27.05 18.74
N GLN A 306 -17.30 28.27 19.23
CA GLN A 306 -17.79 29.43 18.48
C GLN A 306 -16.70 30.47 18.17
N ALA A 307 -15.51 30.31 18.76
CA ALA A 307 -14.41 31.26 18.66
C ALA A 307 -13.49 30.94 17.48
N ASP A 308 -12.80 31.95 16.94
CA ASP A 308 -11.72 31.78 15.97
C ASP A 308 -10.37 31.46 16.63
N GLU A 309 -10.33 31.49 17.97
CA GLU A 309 -9.12 31.30 18.75
C GLU A 309 -8.85 29.81 19.01
N ILE A 310 -7.59 29.41 18.76
CA ILE A 310 -7.10 28.08 19.05
C ILE A 310 -6.59 28.05 20.48
N CYS A 311 -7.12 27.16 21.30
CA CYS A 311 -6.72 27.03 22.70
C CYS A 311 -6.13 25.65 23.01
N PHE A 312 -5.39 25.56 24.10
CA PHE A 312 -4.87 24.27 24.59
C PHE A 312 -5.76 23.77 25.74
N VAL A 313 -6.34 22.59 25.55
CA VAL A 313 -7.24 21.97 26.53
C VAL A 313 -6.78 20.54 26.78
N LYS A 314 -6.50 20.21 28.06
CA LYS A 314 -5.95 18.91 28.47
C LYS A 314 -4.64 18.57 27.78
N ASP A 315 -4.68 17.81 26.69
CA ASP A 315 -3.54 17.28 25.96
C ASP A 315 -3.55 17.69 24.46
N ALA A 316 -4.50 18.53 24.05
CA ALA A 316 -4.75 18.86 22.65
C ALA A 316 -4.82 20.38 22.40
N LEU A 317 -4.44 20.80 21.20
CA LEU A 317 -4.83 22.08 20.63
C LEU A 317 -6.22 21.95 20.02
N LEU A 318 -7.16 22.75 20.52
CA LEU A 318 -8.54 22.76 20.06
C LEU A 318 -8.70 23.76 18.91
N PHE A 319 -8.89 23.26 17.71
CA PHE A 319 -9.13 24.04 16.51
C PHE A 319 -10.64 24.15 16.27
N PRO A 320 -11.21 25.35 16.31
CA PRO A 320 -12.59 25.57 15.90
C PRO A 320 -12.78 25.26 14.43
N CYS A 321 -13.79 24.47 14.10
CA CYS A 321 -14.10 24.01 12.75
C CYS A 321 -15.51 24.39 12.33
N GLY A 322 -15.84 24.16 11.04
CA GLY A 322 -17.17 24.34 10.53
C GLY A 322 -18.22 23.54 11.30
N GLY A 323 -19.49 23.91 11.18
CA GLY A 323 -20.60 23.23 11.87
C GLY A 323 -20.55 23.29 13.39
N ARG A 324 -19.83 24.27 13.98
CA ARG A 324 -19.54 24.40 15.41
C ARG A 324 -18.79 23.21 16.02
N THR A 325 -18.11 22.43 15.21
CA THR A 325 -17.32 21.29 15.64
C THR A 325 -15.90 21.73 16.03
N ALA A 326 -15.15 20.85 16.69
CA ALA A 326 -13.77 21.10 17.07
C ALA A 326 -12.86 19.92 16.69
N LEU A 327 -11.70 20.25 16.10
CA LEU A 327 -10.63 19.29 15.86
C LEU A 327 -9.62 19.39 17.00
N GLU A 328 -9.43 18.32 17.73
CA GLU A 328 -8.37 18.18 18.71
C GLU A 328 -7.09 17.69 18.03
N VAL A 329 -6.08 18.55 18.00
CA VAL A 329 -4.76 18.25 17.44
C VAL A 329 -3.82 17.83 18.57
N LEU A 330 -3.31 16.61 18.48
CA LEU A 330 -2.49 15.96 19.52
C LEU A 330 -0.99 16.10 19.23
N GLU A 331 -0.61 16.08 17.94
CA GLU A 331 0.77 16.15 17.50
C GLU A 331 0.91 17.04 16.28
N VAL A 332 1.98 17.83 16.28
CA VAL A 332 2.32 18.74 15.19
C VAL A 332 3.79 18.62 14.79
N GLN A 333 4.14 19.10 13.60
CA GLN A 333 5.52 19.18 13.14
C GLN A 333 5.79 20.51 12.47
N LEU A 334 6.66 21.31 13.08
CA LEU A 334 7.20 22.53 12.46
C LEU A 334 8.16 22.20 11.31
N PRO A 335 8.30 23.09 10.30
CA PRO A 335 9.23 22.87 9.20
C PRO A 335 10.66 22.58 9.69
N GLY A 336 11.23 21.46 9.22
CA GLY A 336 12.59 21.05 9.58
C GLY A 336 12.79 20.56 11.02
N LYS A 337 11.74 20.46 11.81
CA LYS A 337 11.78 19.95 13.21
C LYS A 337 11.23 18.54 13.32
N LYS A 338 11.42 17.93 14.49
CA LYS A 338 10.78 16.65 14.84
C LYS A 338 9.31 16.89 15.18
N VAL A 339 8.52 15.81 15.11
CA VAL A 339 7.15 15.79 15.62
C VAL A 339 7.17 16.05 17.13
N VAL A 340 6.28 16.89 17.60
CA VAL A 340 6.10 17.23 19.03
C VAL A 340 4.64 17.14 19.42
N SER A 341 4.38 16.89 20.71
CA SER A 341 3.01 16.91 21.26
C SER A 341 2.43 18.32 21.22
N ALA A 342 1.12 18.42 21.22
CA ALA A 342 0.39 19.68 21.33
C ALA A 342 0.83 20.50 22.55
N GLY A 343 1.04 19.85 23.71
CA GLY A 343 1.53 20.52 24.92
C GLY A 343 2.92 21.10 24.78
N ALA A 344 3.86 20.35 24.17
CA ALA A 344 5.22 20.88 23.92
C ALA A 344 5.20 22.06 22.95
N PHE A 345 4.38 21.99 21.90
CA PHE A 345 4.18 23.09 20.97
C PHE A 345 3.59 24.32 21.66
N TRP A 346 2.51 24.14 22.46
CA TRP A 346 1.86 25.22 23.18
C TRP A 346 2.79 25.94 24.16
N ASN A 347 3.57 25.19 24.94
CA ASN A 347 4.57 25.74 25.83
C ASN A 347 5.62 26.59 25.07
N GLY A 348 5.99 26.18 23.86
CA GLY A 348 6.88 26.95 22.99
C GLY A 348 6.31 28.28 22.50
N MET A 349 4.99 28.48 22.57
CA MET A 349 4.34 29.75 22.19
C MET A 349 4.50 30.85 23.24
N GLN A 350 4.91 30.53 24.47
CA GLN A 350 5.24 31.51 25.52
C GLN A 350 4.14 32.55 25.77
N GLY A 351 2.90 32.13 25.78
CA GLY A 351 1.73 32.99 26.03
C GLY A 351 1.21 33.77 24.81
N LYS A 352 1.75 33.53 23.62
CA LYS A 352 1.18 34.10 22.39
C LYS A 352 -0.15 33.42 22.06
N ARG A 353 -1.06 34.20 21.49
CA ARG A 353 -2.36 33.67 21.06
C ARG A 353 -2.28 33.06 19.65
N LEU A 354 -3.00 31.99 19.45
CA LEU A 354 -3.15 31.32 18.15
C LEU A 354 -4.57 31.52 17.62
N LYS A 355 -4.68 31.97 16.36
CA LYS A 355 -5.97 32.14 15.67
C LYS A 355 -5.95 31.39 14.36
N LYS A 356 -7.14 30.98 13.88
CA LYS A 356 -7.29 30.44 12.53
C LYS A 356 -6.78 31.47 11.51
N PHE A 357 -6.10 30.98 10.48
CA PHE A 357 -5.77 31.80 9.35
C PHE A 357 -6.97 31.88 8.40
N ASP A 358 -7.41 33.09 8.07
CA ASP A 358 -8.52 33.38 7.17
C ASP A 358 -7.98 34.10 5.94
N GLU A 359 -7.96 33.41 4.80
CA GLU A 359 -7.46 33.97 3.54
C GLU A 359 -8.22 35.23 3.14
N THR A 360 -9.52 35.32 3.42
CA THR A 360 -10.36 36.45 3.01
C THR A 360 -10.03 37.75 3.76
N LYS A 361 -9.53 37.65 5.00
CA LYS A 361 -9.18 38.81 5.83
C LYS A 361 -7.79 39.36 5.56
N HIS A 362 -6.88 38.58 4.93
CA HIS A 362 -5.49 39.00 4.69
C HIS A 362 -5.28 39.75 3.37
N PHE A 363 -6.17 39.66 2.40
CA PHE A 363 -6.09 40.43 1.15
C PHE A 363 -6.55 41.88 1.28
N SER A 364 -7.16 42.28 2.41
CA SER A 364 -7.63 43.66 2.62
C SER A 364 -6.58 44.64 3.16
N HIS A 365 -5.33 44.21 3.42
CA HIS A 365 -4.26 45.07 3.95
C HIS A 365 -3.05 45.23 3.02
N VAL A 366 -3.13 44.78 1.77
CA VAL A 366 -2.13 45.07 0.73
C VAL A 366 -2.81 45.86 -0.38
N SER A 367 -3.25 47.07 -0.06
CA SER A 367 -3.62 48.09 -1.02
C SER A 367 -3.23 49.41 -0.39
N VAL A 368 -2.01 49.86 -0.64
CA VAL A 368 -1.59 51.21 -1.10
C VAL A 368 -0.07 51.25 -1.14
#